data_106e7e72c976edd5abbd536131d34afd
#
_entry.id   106e7e72c976edd5abbd536131d34afd
#
_cell.length_a   1.000
_cell.length_b   1.000
_cell.length_c   1.000
_cell.angle_alpha   90.00
_cell.angle_beta   90.00
_cell.angle_gamma   90.00
#
_symmetry.space_group_name_H-M   'P 1'
#
loop_
_entity.id
_entity.type
_entity.pdbx_description
1 polymer ?
#
loop_
_entity_poly.entity_id
_entity_poly.type
_entity_poly.pdbx_seq_one_letter_code
_entity_poly.pdbx_strand_id
1 'polypeptide(L)'
;MVTILFAVVSILVFRFRSRAALELKLVALQHQLAVLRRQRPGRPQLSSLDRLLWVLLYRIWPQVIDAMVLVKPATVVAWHRKGFRFYWRWRSRRPGRPRISREIRDLIRRMSNANPLWGAPRIHGELLKLGIKISQATVGRWMPWRPKVPSPTWRSFLRNHLPDIAAIDMFVVFTATFQLLYALIVLNLDRRRIVHFEVTPNPTQDWLSRQMTEAFPWDTAPRYLLRDRDKSYGSALRHRVRAMGITEVITAPRSPWQNPYAERLIGSIRRECLDHVIIFSERHLRRVLSSYFQYHHDTRTHLSLGKDCPRPRPIQSPSAGNIIAFPEVGGLHHRYERRAA
;
A
#
# COMPACT_ATOMS: atom_id res chain seq x y z
N MET A 1 16.79 -54.14 -4.39
CA MET A 1 16.25 -54.55 -3.06
C MET A 1 17.19 -55.50 -2.34
N VAL A 2 17.71 -56.58 -2.97
CA VAL A 2 18.62 -57.56 -2.35
C VAL A 2 19.88 -56.95 -1.71
N THR A 3 20.49 -55.99 -2.36
CA THR A 3 21.71 -55.29 -1.86
C THR A 3 21.48 -54.50 -0.59
N ILE A 4 20.31 -53.90 -0.41
CA ILE A 4 20.00 -53.10 0.81
C ILE A 4 19.66 -54.01 1.97
N LEU A 5 18.94 -55.09 1.73
CA LEU A 5 18.66 -56.11 2.73
C LEU A 5 19.98 -56.75 3.24
N PHE A 6 20.92 -56.98 2.33
CA PHE A 6 22.24 -57.52 2.67
C PHE A 6 23.07 -56.50 3.51
N ALA A 7 22.98 -55.22 3.23
CA ALA A 7 23.63 -54.18 4.01
C ALA A 7 23.08 -54.08 5.46
N VAL A 8 21.74 -54.17 5.61
CA VAL A 8 21.11 -54.15 6.95
C VAL A 8 21.45 -55.39 7.78
N VAL A 9 21.43 -56.57 7.16
CA VAL A 9 21.83 -57.81 7.84
C VAL A 9 23.33 -57.76 8.19
N SER A 10 24.18 -57.24 7.32
CA SER A 10 25.62 -57.08 7.62
C SER A 10 25.90 -56.21 8.85
N ILE A 11 25.12 -55.14 9.05
CA ILE A 11 25.27 -54.23 10.23
C ILE A 11 25.00 -55.04 11.52
N LEU A 12 24.03 -55.95 11.56
CA LEU A 12 23.73 -56.76 12.71
C LEU A 12 24.83 -57.79 13.00
N VAL A 13 25.40 -58.41 11.95
CA VAL A 13 26.47 -59.40 12.04
C VAL A 13 27.81 -58.75 12.49
N PHE A 14 28.07 -57.50 12.09
CA PHE A 14 29.32 -56.78 12.52
C PHE A 14 29.42 -56.53 14.00
N ARG A 15 28.33 -56.56 14.77
CA ARG A 15 28.29 -56.35 16.20
C ARG A 15 28.96 -57.54 16.98
N PHE A 16 29.10 -58.66 16.32
CA PHE A 16 29.64 -59.92 16.95
C PHE A 16 31.06 -60.28 16.48
N ARG A 17 31.74 -59.42 15.64
CA ARG A 17 33.09 -59.69 15.14
C ARG A 17 34.17 -58.94 15.91
N SER A 18 35.41 -59.57 16.01
CA SER A 18 36.55 -58.89 16.63
C SER A 18 36.95 -57.64 15.83
N ARG A 19 37.41 -56.61 16.51
CA ARG A 19 37.80 -55.33 15.90
C ARG A 19 38.84 -55.48 14.82
N ALA A 20 39.89 -56.35 15.02
CA ALA A 20 40.91 -56.61 14.04
C ALA A 20 40.40 -57.24 12.71
N ALA A 21 39.40 -58.16 12.81
CA ALA A 21 38.80 -58.76 11.62
C ALA A 21 37.95 -57.76 10.81
N LEU A 22 37.38 -56.76 11.51
CA LEU A 22 36.64 -55.68 10.86
C LEU A 22 37.55 -54.68 10.15
N GLU A 23 38.71 -54.37 10.74
CA GLU A 23 39.69 -53.46 10.17
C GLU A 23 40.35 -54.09 8.91
N LEU A 24 40.78 -55.40 8.95
CA LEU A 24 41.26 -56.11 7.78
C LEU A 24 40.25 -56.15 6.62
N LYS A 25 38.99 -56.40 6.96
CA LYS A 25 37.91 -56.44 5.96
C LYS A 25 37.67 -55.04 5.33
N LEU A 26 37.80 -54.00 6.11
CA LEU A 26 37.68 -52.62 5.65
C LEU A 26 38.81 -52.23 4.70
N VAL A 27 40.08 -52.62 5.02
CA VAL A 27 41.23 -52.40 4.13
C VAL A 27 41.09 -53.18 2.83
N ALA A 28 40.66 -54.46 2.86
CA ALA A 28 40.44 -55.26 1.68
C ALA A 28 39.33 -54.66 0.77
N LEU A 29 38.19 -54.19 1.37
CA LEU A 29 37.12 -53.53 0.64
C LEU A 29 37.57 -52.20 0.01
N GLN A 30 38.35 -51.41 0.71
CA GLN A 30 38.90 -50.15 0.19
C GLN A 30 39.84 -50.41 -0.97
N HIS A 31 40.69 -51.47 -0.91
CA HIS A 31 41.56 -51.86 -1.99
C HIS A 31 40.75 -52.32 -3.25
N GLN A 32 39.76 -53.19 -3.06
CA GLN A 32 38.89 -53.65 -4.13
C GLN A 32 38.17 -52.48 -4.80
N LEU A 33 37.72 -51.50 -4.04
CA LEU A 33 37.04 -50.31 -4.50
C LEU A 33 38.00 -49.41 -5.33
N ALA A 34 39.26 -49.31 -4.91
CA ALA A 34 40.31 -48.58 -5.60
C ALA A 34 40.65 -49.25 -6.97
N VAL A 35 40.71 -50.59 -7.02
CA VAL A 35 40.93 -51.37 -8.27
C VAL A 35 39.76 -51.19 -9.22
N LEU A 36 38.51 -51.33 -8.75
CA LEU A 36 37.31 -51.12 -9.55
C LEU A 36 37.24 -49.71 -10.14
N ARG A 37 37.65 -48.68 -9.39
CA ARG A 37 37.73 -47.31 -9.88
C ARG A 37 38.75 -47.10 -11.01
N ARG A 38 39.86 -47.79 -10.94
CA ARG A 38 40.87 -47.74 -12.04
C ARG A 38 40.34 -48.38 -13.32
N GLN A 39 39.54 -49.42 -13.19
CA GLN A 39 39.00 -50.17 -14.34
C GLN A 39 37.78 -49.50 -15.00
N ARG A 40 37.01 -48.68 -14.25
CA ARG A 40 35.84 -47.95 -14.76
C ARG A 40 35.88 -46.46 -14.35
N PRO A 41 36.52 -45.60 -15.13
CA PRO A 41 36.61 -44.18 -14.83
C PRO A 41 35.31 -43.43 -15.21
N GLY A 42 34.20 -43.72 -14.54
CA GLY A 42 32.93 -43.06 -14.74
C GLY A 42 32.27 -42.65 -13.40
N ARG A 43 31.37 -41.66 -13.42
CA ARG A 43 30.61 -41.31 -12.23
C ARG A 43 29.64 -42.45 -11.90
N PRO A 44 29.67 -43.04 -10.69
CA PRO A 44 28.72 -44.09 -10.30
C PRO A 44 27.29 -43.56 -10.37
N GLN A 45 26.42 -44.30 -11.05
CA GLN A 45 25.00 -44.01 -11.12
C GLN A 45 24.33 -44.53 -9.82
N LEU A 46 24.00 -43.61 -8.93
CA LEU A 46 23.33 -43.94 -7.67
C LEU A 46 21.81 -43.89 -7.85
N SER A 47 21.15 -44.95 -7.44
CA SER A 47 19.69 -45.00 -7.39
C SER A 47 19.12 -44.10 -6.30
N SER A 48 17.82 -43.85 -6.31
CA SER A 48 17.15 -43.08 -5.24
C SER A 48 17.25 -43.76 -3.88
N LEU A 49 17.27 -45.10 -3.87
CA LEU A 49 17.42 -45.88 -2.65
C LEU A 49 18.84 -45.80 -2.05
N ASP A 50 19.89 -45.78 -2.90
CA ASP A 50 21.25 -45.60 -2.43
C ASP A 50 21.43 -44.21 -1.79
N ARG A 51 20.84 -43.21 -2.37
CA ARG A 51 20.86 -41.83 -1.83
C ARG A 51 20.16 -41.77 -0.46
N LEU A 52 19.04 -42.47 -0.33
CA LEU A 52 18.29 -42.53 0.92
C LEU A 52 19.07 -43.24 2.01
N LEU A 53 19.74 -44.35 1.65
CA LEU A 53 20.61 -45.11 2.57
C LEU A 53 21.75 -44.22 3.10
N TRP A 54 22.44 -43.49 2.24
CA TRP A 54 23.52 -42.59 2.65
C TRP A 54 23.02 -41.43 3.54
N VAL A 55 21.86 -40.90 3.26
CA VAL A 55 21.25 -39.86 4.11
C VAL A 55 20.83 -40.43 5.48
N LEU A 56 20.32 -41.64 5.52
CA LEU A 56 19.94 -42.32 6.75
C LEU A 56 21.18 -42.62 7.60
N LEU A 57 22.24 -43.18 7.00
CA LEU A 57 23.50 -43.45 7.67
C LEU A 57 24.13 -42.17 8.22
N TYR A 58 24.13 -41.09 7.47
CA TYR A 58 24.62 -39.80 7.94
C TYR A 58 23.79 -39.25 9.12
N ARG A 59 22.49 -39.53 9.16
CA ARG A 59 21.63 -39.08 10.25
C ARG A 59 21.89 -39.86 11.56
N ILE A 60 22.17 -41.18 11.44
CA ILE A 60 22.40 -42.07 12.60
C ILE A 60 23.84 -41.95 13.07
N TRP A 61 24.78 -41.81 12.14
CA TRP A 61 26.22 -41.78 12.42
C TRP A 61 26.90 -40.72 11.55
N PRO A 62 27.01 -39.47 12.00
CA PRO A 62 27.59 -38.38 11.26
C PRO A 62 29.01 -38.60 10.74
N GLN A 63 29.82 -39.36 11.51
CA GLN A 63 31.21 -39.69 11.15
C GLN A 63 31.34 -40.61 9.93
N VAL A 64 30.21 -41.15 9.41
CA VAL A 64 30.21 -41.94 8.17
C VAL A 64 30.73 -41.13 6.97
N ILE A 65 30.70 -39.81 7.06
CA ILE A 65 31.23 -38.90 6.06
C ILE A 65 32.71 -39.16 5.76
N ASP A 66 33.51 -39.47 6.80
CA ASP A 66 34.93 -39.69 6.66
C ASP A 66 35.26 -41.04 6.02
N ALA A 67 34.35 -42.00 6.08
CA ALA A 67 34.47 -43.33 5.46
C ALA A 67 33.93 -43.37 4.01
N MET A 68 33.43 -42.27 3.48
CA MET A 68 32.81 -42.20 2.13
C MET A 68 33.87 -42.13 1.03
N VAL A 69 33.96 -43.17 0.24
CA VAL A 69 34.87 -43.25 -0.93
C VAL A 69 34.14 -43.00 -2.24
N LEU A 70 32.91 -43.46 -2.41
CA LEU A 70 32.13 -43.38 -3.65
C LEU A 70 31.45 -42.03 -3.88
N VAL A 71 31.07 -41.37 -2.83
CA VAL A 71 30.26 -40.10 -2.87
C VAL A 71 31.00 -39.04 -2.09
N LYS A 72 31.08 -37.84 -2.64
CA LYS A 72 31.66 -36.70 -1.90
C LYS A 72 30.78 -36.35 -0.68
N PRO A 73 31.36 -36.11 0.50
CA PRO A 73 30.64 -35.72 1.70
C PRO A 73 29.64 -34.59 1.49
N ALA A 74 30.04 -33.56 0.73
CA ALA A 74 29.19 -32.41 0.40
C ALA A 74 27.90 -32.82 -0.35
N THR A 75 27.95 -33.90 -1.14
CA THR A 75 26.78 -34.40 -1.89
C THR A 75 25.74 -35.01 -0.96
N VAL A 76 26.17 -35.79 0.03
CA VAL A 76 25.26 -36.40 1.03
C VAL A 76 24.63 -35.32 1.92
N VAL A 77 25.41 -34.35 2.34
CA VAL A 77 24.91 -33.20 3.10
C VAL A 77 23.87 -32.43 2.28
N ALA A 78 24.11 -32.26 0.97
CA ALA A 78 23.14 -31.59 0.08
C ALA A 78 21.84 -32.40 -0.05
N TRP A 79 21.92 -33.74 -0.16
CA TRP A 79 20.75 -34.61 -0.18
C TRP A 79 19.97 -34.57 1.13
N HIS A 80 20.65 -34.61 2.27
CA HIS A 80 20.04 -34.46 3.58
C HIS A 80 19.32 -33.12 3.72
N ARG A 81 19.97 -32.00 3.34
CA ARG A 81 19.33 -30.66 3.35
C ARG A 81 18.12 -30.58 2.43
N LYS A 82 18.17 -31.23 1.27
CA LYS A 82 17.04 -31.31 0.35
C LYS A 82 15.89 -32.09 0.92
N GLY A 83 16.17 -33.29 1.50
CA GLY A 83 15.16 -34.14 2.18
C GLY A 83 14.55 -33.41 3.38
N PHE A 84 15.34 -32.77 4.22
CA PHE A 84 14.88 -31.96 5.34
C PHE A 84 13.93 -30.82 4.89
N ARG A 85 14.31 -30.07 3.83
CA ARG A 85 13.42 -29.05 3.26
C ARG A 85 12.09 -29.60 2.74
N PHE A 86 12.11 -30.78 2.09
CA PHE A 86 10.88 -31.44 1.63
C PHE A 86 10.01 -31.90 2.80
N TYR A 87 10.59 -32.53 3.82
CA TYR A 87 9.88 -32.98 5.03
C TYR A 87 9.19 -31.80 5.73
N TRP A 88 9.93 -30.72 6.00
CA TRP A 88 9.35 -29.55 6.66
C TRP A 88 8.34 -28.81 5.78
N ARG A 89 8.54 -28.73 4.49
CA ARG A 89 7.56 -28.18 3.56
C ARG A 89 6.27 -29.01 3.53
N TRP A 90 6.36 -30.31 3.66
CA TRP A 90 5.20 -31.20 3.77
C TRP A 90 4.50 -31.06 5.12
N ARG A 91 5.27 -31.09 6.22
CA ARG A 91 4.75 -30.99 7.59
C ARG A 91 4.19 -29.58 7.92
N SER A 92 4.75 -28.52 7.38
CA SER A 92 4.31 -27.13 7.57
C SER A 92 3.19 -26.68 6.63
N ARG A 93 2.59 -27.60 5.86
CA ARG A 93 1.38 -27.32 5.07
C ARG A 93 0.16 -27.15 5.97
N ARG A 94 0.17 -26.09 6.79
CA ARG A 94 -1.08 -25.64 7.39
C ARG A 94 -1.91 -24.97 6.30
N PRO A 95 -3.25 -25.17 6.27
CA PRO A 95 -4.10 -24.40 5.38
C PRO A 95 -3.87 -22.91 5.71
N GLY A 96 -3.23 -22.20 4.79
CA GLY A 96 -3.00 -20.77 4.92
C GLY A 96 -4.33 -20.02 4.84
N ARG A 97 -4.29 -18.72 5.14
CA ARG A 97 -5.45 -17.84 4.98
C ARG A 97 -6.10 -18.06 3.60
N PRO A 98 -7.43 -18.19 3.54
CA PRO A 98 -8.16 -18.38 2.28
C PRO A 98 -7.72 -17.37 1.21
N ARG A 99 -7.57 -17.84 -0.02
CA ARG A 99 -7.21 -16.95 -1.14
C ARG A 99 -8.39 -16.03 -1.43
N ILE A 100 -8.10 -14.76 -1.65
CA ILE A 100 -9.11 -13.80 -2.10
C ILE A 100 -9.65 -14.24 -3.45
N SER A 101 -10.97 -14.06 -3.64
CA SER A 101 -11.63 -14.41 -4.90
C SER A 101 -10.99 -13.67 -6.09
N ARG A 102 -11.07 -14.24 -7.25
CA ARG A 102 -10.56 -13.65 -8.50
C ARG A 102 -11.27 -12.33 -8.79
N GLU A 103 -12.57 -12.27 -8.57
CA GLU A 103 -13.41 -11.09 -8.77
C GLU A 103 -12.94 -9.88 -7.96
N ILE A 104 -12.63 -10.08 -6.67
CA ILE A 104 -12.12 -8.98 -5.82
C ILE A 104 -10.74 -8.52 -6.29
N ARG A 105 -9.87 -9.42 -6.74
CA ARG A 105 -8.55 -9.05 -7.28
C ARG A 105 -8.68 -8.24 -8.56
N ASP A 106 -9.57 -8.63 -9.45
CA ASP A 106 -9.79 -7.94 -10.71
C ASP A 106 -10.50 -6.60 -10.49
N LEU A 107 -11.37 -6.51 -9.46
CA LEU A 107 -11.97 -5.23 -9.03
C LEU A 107 -10.90 -4.26 -8.52
N ILE A 108 -9.97 -4.71 -7.65
CA ILE A 108 -8.87 -3.89 -7.16
C ILE A 108 -8.03 -3.35 -8.34
N ARG A 109 -7.72 -4.18 -9.33
CA ARG A 109 -6.96 -3.77 -10.51
C ARG A 109 -7.73 -2.76 -11.35
N ARG A 110 -9.01 -2.99 -11.61
CA ARG A 110 -9.87 -2.04 -12.33
C ARG A 110 -9.93 -0.69 -11.62
N MET A 111 -10.19 -0.68 -10.30
CA MET A 111 -10.20 0.54 -9.49
C MET A 111 -8.87 1.29 -9.56
N SER A 112 -7.75 0.56 -9.48
CA SER A 112 -6.41 1.15 -9.57
C SER A 112 -6.13 1.72 -10.95
N ASN A 113 -6.52 1.03 -12.01
CA ASN A 113 -6.29 1.48 -13.39
C ASN A 113 -7.19 2.66 -13.77
N ALA A 114 -8.46 2.62 -13.36
CA ALA A 114 -9.41 3.71 -13.59
C ALA A 114 -9.05 4.98 -12.78
N ASN A 115 -8.31 4.82 -11.68
CA ASN A 115 -7.95 5.93 -10.81
C ASN A 115 -6.43 5.90 -10.52
N PRO A 116 -5.58 6.35 -11.45
CA PRO A 116 -4.12 6.25 -11.36
C PRO A 116 -3.51 6.89 -10.10
N LEU A 117 -4.17 7.90 -9.55
CA LEU A 117 -3.72 8.64 -8.37
C LEU A 117 -4.18 8.03 -7.04
N TRP A 118 -4.99 6.96 -7.06
CA TRP A 118 -5.46 6.32 -5.84
C TRP A 118 -4.42 5.35 -5.28
N GLY A 119 -4.11 5.52 -4.01
CA GLY A 119 -3.29 4.57 -3.25
C GLY A 119 -4.14 3.43 -2.65
N ALA A 120 -3.45 2.39 -2.14
CA ALA A 120 -4.09 1.25 -1.48
C ALA A 120 -5.08 1.64 -0.37
N PRO A 121 -4.80 2.67 0.47
CA PRO A 121 -5.75 3.08 1.51
C PRO A 121 -7.08 3.58 0.97
N ARG A 122 -7.05 4.29 -0.17
CA ARG A 122 -8.26 4.84 -0.78
C ARG A 122 -9.10 3.75 -1.43
N ILE A 123 -8.48 2.88 -2.22
CA ILE A 123 -9.16 1.70 -2.79
C ILE A 123 -9.73 0.80 -1.69
N HIS A 124 -9.00 0.61 -0.59
CA HIS A 124 -9.51 -0.12 0.58
C HIS A 124 -10.76 0.53 1.18
N GLY A 125 -10.77 1.87 1.28
CA GLY A 125 -11.95 2.61 1.74
C GLY A 125 -13.16 2.37 0.85
N GLU A 126 -12.98 2.42 -0.47
CA GLU A 126 -14.07 2.12 -1.42
C GLU A 126 -14.58 0.67 -1.28
N LEU A 127 -13.68 -0.29 -1.14
CA LEU A 127 -14.06 -1.69 -0.94
C LEU A 127 -14.86 -1.90 0.35
N LEU A 128 -14.52 -1.18 1.44
CA LEU A 128 -15.32 -1.20 2.67
C LEU A 128 -16.72 -0.64 2.47
N LYS A 129 -16.87 0.44 1.68
CA LYS A 129 -18.19 1.01 1.34
C LYS A 129 -19.03 0.07 0.47
N LEU A 130 -18.37 -0.82 -0.29
CA LEU A 130 -19.01 -1.89 -1.04
C LEU A 130 -19.25 -3.17 -0.21
N GLY A 131 -19.05 -3.12 1.12
CA GLY A 131 -19.21 -4.28 2.02
C GLY A 131 -18.12 -5.35 1.92
N ILE A 132 -17.02 -5.08 1.22
CA ILE A 132 -15.92 -6.04 1.02
C ILE A 132 -14.88 -5.84 2.13
N LYS A 133 -14.86 -6.74 3.11
CA LYS A 133 -13.93 -6.71 4.25
C LYS A 133 -12.61 -7.42 3.90
N ILE A 134 -11.63 -6.68 3.47
CA ILE A 134 -10.25 -7.15 3.25
C ILE A 134 -9.25 -6.19 3.90
N SER A 135 -8.02 -6.62 4.16
CA SER A 135 -7.01 -5.72 4.73
C SER A 135 -6.41 -4.81 3.68
N GLN A 136 -6.04 -3.58 4.08
CA GLN A 136 -5.33 -2.63 3.22
C GLN A 136 -4.03 -3.21 2.63
N ALA A 137 -3.28 -4.00 3.41
CA ALA A 137 -2.07 -4.69 2.94
C ALA A 137 -2.37 -5.65 1.78
N THR A 138 -3.54 -6.28 1.80
CA THR A 138 -4.01 -7.13 0.71
C THR A 138 -4.32 -6.33 -0.55
N VAL A 139 -4.98 -5.18 -0.41
CA VAL A 139 -5.22 -4.26 -1.53
C VAL A 139 -3.89 -3.85 -2.17
N GLY A 140 -2.93 -3.36 -1.35
CA GLY A 140 -1.61 -2.96 -1.83
C GLY A 140 -0.84 -4.06 -2.56
N ARG A 141 -1.02 -5.33 -2.17
CA ARG A 141 -0.39 -6.48 -2.84
C ARG A 141 -0.94 -6.73 -4.25
N TRP A 142 -2.20 -6.40 -4.50
CA TRP A 142 -2.88 -6.65 -5.79
C TRP A 142 -2.96 -5.42 -6.69
N MET A 143 -2.56 -4.24 -6.17
CA MET A 143 -2.38 -3.04 -6.98
C MET A 143 -1.09 -3.10 -7.80
N PRO A 144 -1.05 -2.48 -8.99
CA PRO A 144 0.21 -2.19 -9.68
C PRO A 144 1.17 -1.39 -8.79
N TRP A 145 2.45 -1.74 -8.77
CA TRP A 145 3.45 -1.08 -7.92
C TRP A 145 3.74 0.37 -8.34
N ARG A 146 3.85 1.29 -7.38
CA ARG A 146 4.19 2.71 -7.58
C ARG A 146 4.94 3.28 -6.37
N PRO A 147 5.94 4.17 -6.51
CA PRO A 147 6.75 4.70 -5.39
C PRO A 147 6.07 5.81 -4.58
N LYS A 148 6.45 5.97 -3.31
CA LYS A 148 5.89 6.90 -2.30
C LYS A 148 6.95 7.77 -1.61
N VAL A 149 6.51 8.95 -1.13
CA VAL A 149 7.31 9.89 -0.32
C VAL A 149 6.60 10.21 1.03
N PRO A 150 7.28 10.29 2.17
CA PRO A 150 6.70 10.44 3.52
C PRO A 150 6.98 11.77 4.23
N SER A 151 6.22 12.14 5.29
CA SER A 151 6.54 13.18 6.29
C SER A 151 5.74 13.08 7.60
N PRO A 152 6.31 13.43 8.79
CA PRO A 152 5.61 13.55 10.08
C PRO A 152 5.85 14.87 10.83
N THR A 153 5.14 15.15 11.89
CA THR A 153 5.34 15.97 13.14
C THR A 153 4.46 17.17 13.50
N TRP A 154 3.47 17.61 12.75
CA TRP A 154 2.51 18.64 13.21
C TRP A 154 1.22 18.09 13.85
N ARG A 155 1.18 16.85 14.21
CA ARG A 155 -0.07 16.11 14.51
C ARG A 155 -0.78 16.48 15.81
N SER A 156 -0.07 16.88 16.83
CA SER A 156 -0.67 17.07 18.16
C SER A 156 -1.40 18.41 18.33
N PHE A 157 -0.84 19.49 17.80
CA PHE A 157 -1.42 20.82 17.96
C PHE A 157 -2.78 20.98 17.25
N LEU A 158 -2.86 20.55 15.99
CA LEU A 158 -4.10 20.68 15.22
C LEU A 158 -5.21 19.72 15.69
N ARG A 159 -4.85 18.57 16.28
CA ARG A 159 -5.81 17.54 16.65
C ARG A 159 -6.82 18.01 17.71
N ASN A 160 -6.40 18.89 18.63
CA ASN A 160 -7.22 19.35 19.74
C ASN A 160 -8.18 20.47 19.34
N HIS A 161 -7.95 21.14 18.20
CA HIS A 161 -8.73 22.30 17.75
C HIS A 161 -9.31 22.15 16.35
N LEU A 162 -9.23 20.96 15.74
CA LEU A 162 -9.69 20.71 14.37
C LEU A 162 -11.14 21.18 14.09
N PRO A 163 -12.11 20.98 15.00
CA PRO A 163 -13.49 21.41 14.76
C PRO A 163 -13.65 22.93 14.66
N ASP A 164 -12.79 23.67 15.37
CA ASP A 164 -12.92 25.11 15.55
C ASP A 164 -12.05 25.92 14.57
N ILE A 165 -11.33 25.22 13.67
CA ILE A 165 -10.38 25.87 12.74
C ILE A 165 -10.90 25.77 11.31
N ALA A 166 -11.00 26.91 10.65
CA ALA A 166 -10.99 26.97 9.19
C ALA A 166 -9.63 27.42 8.67
N ALA A 167 -9.23 26.88 7.53
CA ALA A 167 -8.02 27.28 6.80
C ALA A 167 -8.43 27.93 5.49
N ILE A 168 -7.73 29.00 5.12
CA ILE A 168 -7.87 29.62 3.81
C ILE A 168 -6.53 29.58 3.08
N ASP A 169 -6.65 29.43 1.77
CA ASP A 169 -5.48 29.49 0.88
C ASP A 169 -5.91 29.86 -0.53
N MET A 170 -4.99 30.38 -1.33
CA MET A 170 -5.20 30.70 -2.73
C MET A 170 -4.19 29.98 -3.60
N PHE A 171 -4.63 29.55 -4.75
CA PHE A 171 -3.73 29.00 -5.77
C PHE A 171 -4.05 29.57 -7.15
N VAL A 172 -3.05 29.55 -8.02
CA VAL A 172 -3.11 30.13 -9.35
C VAL A 172 -3.31 29.04 -10.39
N VAL A 173 -4.16 29.33 -11.37
CA VAL A 173 -4.41 28.50 -12.55
C VAL A 173 -4.24 29.35 -13.80
N PHE A 174 -3.49 28.84 -14.79
CA PHE A 174 -3.37 29.46 -16.09
C PHE A 174 -4.50 29.02 -17.02
N THR A 175 -5.08 29.95 -17.75
CA THR A 175 -6.00 29.60 -18.85
C THR A 175 -5.20 29.22 -20.11
N ALA A 176 -5.89 28.66 -21.11
CA ALA A 176 -5.32 28.38 -22.43
C ALA A 176 -4.73 29.64 -23.12
N THR A 177 -5.20 30.82 -22.75
CA THR A 177 -4.71 32.12 -23.21
C THR A 177 -3.68 32.76 -22.27
N PHE A 178 -3.13 31.98 -21.33
CA PHE A 178 -2.15 32.42 -20.32
C PHE A 178 -2.64 33.52 -19.37
N GLN A 179 -3.95 33.72 -19.25
CA GLN A 179 -4.49 34.57 -18.19
C GLN A 179 -4.35 33.89 -16.83
N LEU A 180 -4.02 34.67 -15.81
CA LEU A 180 -3.95 34.19 -14.43
C LEU A 180 -5.33 34.23 -13.78
N LEU A 181 -5.77 33.11 -13.26
CA LEU A 181 -6.94 33.01 -12.39
C LEU A 181 -6.51 32.57 -11.00
N TYR A 182 -7.07 33.23 -10.00
CA TYR A 182 -6.86 32.92 -8.59
C TYR A 182 -8.07 32.17 -8.07
N ALA A 183 -7.84 31.01 -7.47
CA ALA A 183 -8.87 30.24 -6.82
C ALA A 183 -8.66 30.29 -5.30
N LEU A 184 -9.60 30.93 -4.59
CA LEU A 184 -9.68 30.90 -3.14
C LEU A 184 -10.37 29.63 -2.69
N ILE A 185 -9.87 28.99 -1.64
CA ILE A 185 -10.51 27.90 -0.94
C ILE A 185 -10.63 28.21 0.54
N VAL A 186 -11.76 27.88 1.11
CA VAL A 186 -12.03 27.95 2.56
C VAL A 186 -12.36 26.53 3.03
N LEU A 187 -11.52 25.99 3.87
CA LEU A 187 -11.56 24.60 4.32
C LEU A 187 -11.84 24.53 5.82
N ASN A 188 -12.90 23.88 6.23
CA ASN A 188 -13.09 23.46 7.63
C ASN A 188 -12.23 22.21 7.90
N LEU A 189 -11.44 22.24 8.97
CA LEU A 189 -10.46 21.20 9.25
C LEU A 189 -11.05 19.94 9.86
N ASP A 190 -12.21 20.01 10.51
CA ASP A 190 -12.84 18.87 11.18
C ASP A 190 -13.01 17.67 10.24
N ARG A 191 -13.88 17.79 9.28
CA ARG A 191 -14.09 16.75 8.27
C ARG A 191 -13.46 17.10 6.91
N ARG A 192 -12.61 18.13 6.84
CA ARG A 192 -11.97 18.62 5.61
C ARG A 192 -12.98 19.03 4.55
N ARG A 193 -14.07 19.63 4.99
CA ARG A 193 -15.09 20.16 4.11
C ARG A 193 -14.62 21.48 3.52
N ILE A 194 -14.67 21.59 2.22
CA ILE A 194 -14.58 22.86 1.53
C ILE A 194 -15.88 23.58 1.80
N VAL A 195 -15.82 24.64 2.60
CA VAL A 195 -16.97 25.44 3.01
C VAL A 195 -17.36 26.40 1.91
N HIS A 196 -16.31 26.99 1.29
CA HIS A 196 -16.48 27.96 0.22
C HIS A 196 -15.29 27.92 -0.73
N PHE A 197 -15.55 28.25 -1.99
CA PHE A 197 -14.49 28.54 -2.96
C PHE A 197 -14.99 29.57 -3.94
N GLU A 198 -14.08 30.37 -4.47
CA GLU A 198 -14.39 31.30 -5.51
C GLU A 198 -13.18 31.56 -6.40
N VAL A 199 -13.43 31.96 -7.65
CA VAL A 199 -12.40 32.21 -8.66
C VAL A 199 -12.49 33.65 -9.11
N THR A 200 -11.33 34.32 -9.29
CA THR A 200 -11.25 35.68 -9.80
C THR A 200 -9.94 35.90 -10.54
N PRO A 201 -9.90 36.77 -11.56
CA PRO A 201 -8.65 37.25 -12.12
C PRO A 201 -7.97 38.31 -11.22
N ASN A 202 -8.72 38.96 -10.31
CA ASN A 202 -8.23 40.06 -9.48
C ASN A 202 -8.61 39.87 -8.00
N PRO A 203 -7.76 39.21 -7.19
CA PRO A 203 -8.02 38.96 -5.78
C PRO A 203 -7.74 40.23 -4.92
N THR A 204 -8.70 41.16 -4.89
CA THR A 204 -8.58 42.36 -4.05
C THR A 204 -8.93 42.05 -2.59
N GLN A 205 -8.48 42.91 -1.64
CA GLN A 205 -8.82 42.77 -0.23
C GLN A 205 -10.32 42.82 0.04
N ASP A 206 -11.04 43.68 -0.68
CA ASP A 206 -12.50 43.82 -0.56
C ASP A 206 -13.22 42.57 -1.10
N TRP A 207 -12.72 42.01 -2.21
CA TRP A 207 -13.22 40.75 -2.73
C TRP A 207 -13.03 39.62 -1.70
N LEU A 208 -11.83 39.48 -1.12
CA LEU A 208 -11.52 38.49 -0.08
C LEU A 208 -12.41 38.66 1.15
N SER A 209 -12.64 39.93 1.58
CA SER A 209 -13.54 40.26 2.71
C SER A 209 -14.97 39.78 2.46
N ARG A 210 -15.49 39.98 1.25
CA ARG A 210 -16.81 39.48 0.84
C ARG A 210 -16.86 37.96 0.87
N GLN A 211 -15.81 37.30 0.33
CA GLN A 211 -15.77 35.83 0.33
C GLN A 211 -15.77 35.22 1.74
N MET A 212 -15.20 35.91 2.74
CA MET A 212 -15.30 35.46 4.14
C MET A 212 -16.72 35.55 4.67
N THR A 213 -17.46 36.62 4.32
CA THR A 213 -18.88 36.73 4.72
C THR A 213 -19.75 35.67 4.07
N GLU A 214 -19.50 35.36 2.81
CA GLU A 214 -20.21 34.33 2.06
C GLU A 214 -19.88 32.91 2.57
N ALA A 215 -18.61 32.70 2.96
CA ALA A 215 -18.14 31.42 3.49
C ALA A 215 -18.78 31.07 4.85
N PHE A 216 -19.06 32.06 5.67
CA PHE A 216 -19.53 31.88 7.04
C PHE A 216 -20.78 32.75 7.32
N PRO A 217 -21.91 32.43 6.73
CA PRO A 217 -23.16 33.12 7.01
C PRO A 217 -23.63 32.83 8.43
N TRP A 218 -24.19 33.87 9.09
CA TRP A 218 -24.77 33.80 10.43
C TRP A 218 -23.78 33.25 11.48
N ASP A 219 -24.21 32.29 12.29
CA ASP A 219 -23.43 31.70 13.40
C ASP A 219 -22.48 30.58 13.02
N THR A 220 -22.14 30.44 11.73
CA THR A 220 -21.26 29.38 11.24
C THR A 220 -19.76 29.72 11.28
N ALA A 221 -19.40 30.89 11.81
CA ALA A 221 -18.04 31.35 11.87
C ALA A 221 -17.14 30.44 12.76
N PRO A 222 -15.94 30.07 12.27
CA PRO A 222 -15.01 29.28 13.07
C PRO A 222 -14.38 30.14 14.17
N ARG A 223 -13.88 29.54 15.23
CA ARG A 223 -13.14 30.27 16.27
C ARG A 223 -11.79 30.77 15.75
N TYR A 224 -11.13 30.00 14.89
CA TYR A 224 -9.80 30.34 14.35
C TYR A 224 -9.80 30.26 12.83
N LEU A 225 -9.13 31.25 12.20
CA LEU A 225 -8.86 31.27 10.77
C LEU A 225 -7.35 31.15 10.54
N LEU A 226 -6.94 30.00 10.02
CA LEU A 226 -5.55 29.73 9.65
C LEU A 226 -5.29 30.23 8.22
N ARG A 227 -4.27 31.07 8.03
CA ARG A 227 -3.84 31.55 6.72
C ARG A 227 -2.35 31.79 6.65
N ASP A 228 -1.84 31.91 5.47
CA ASP A 228 -0.47 32.32 5.23
C ASP A 228 -0.30 33.86 5.30
N ARG A 229 0.86 34.36 4.92
CA ARG A 229 1.24 35.78 4.93
C ARG A 229 1.10 36.41 3.56
N ASP A 230 0.28 35.91 2.66
CA ASP A 230 0.12 36.55 1.37
C ASP A 230 -0.35 38.01 1.53
N LYS A 231 0.23 38.91 0.73
CA LYS A 231 -0.08 40.34 0.77
C LYS A 231 -1.52 40.66 0.39
N SER A 232 -2.15 39.79 -0.36
CA SER A 232 -3.56 39.90 -0.74
C SER A 232 -4.50 39.93 0.47
N TYR A 233 -4.10 39.33 1.60
CA TYR A 233 -4.81 39.36 2.88
C TYR A 233 -4.54 40.68 3.63
N GLY A 234 -5.08 41.78 3.11
CA GLY A 234 -4.85 43.08 3.64
C GLY A 234 -5.69 43.49 4.85
N SER A 235 -5.77 44.79 5.12
CA SER A 235 -6.48 45.36 6.29
C SER A 235 -8.00 45.11 6.24
N ALA A 236 -8.63 45.17 5.06
CA ALA A 236 -10.06 44.95 4.89
C ALA A 236 -10.46 43.57 5.32
N LEU A 237 -9.74 42.53 4.91
CA LEU A 237 -9.95 41.17 5.37
C LEU A 237 -9.83 41.03 6.90
N ARG A 238 -8.76 41.62 7.49
CA ARG A 238 -8.53 41.53 8.94
C ARG A 238 -9.64 42.19 9.74
N HIS A 239 -10.14 43.35 9.30
CA HIS A 239 -11.27 43.99 9.93
C HIS A 239 -12.53 43.12 9.86
N ARG A 240 -12.82 42.54 8.69
CA ARG A 240 -13.97 41.65 8.49
C ARG A 240 -13.89 40.43 9.39
N VAL A 241 -12.80 39.71 9.38
CA VAL A 241 -12.57 38.48 10.17
C VAL A 241 -12.71 38.79 11.67
N ARG A 242 -12.14 39.91 12.12
CA ARG A 242 -12.29 40.36 13.53
C ARG A 242 -13.72 40.72 13.88
N ALA A 243 -14.45 41.42 12.99
CA ALA A 243 -15.86 41.77 13.18
C ALA A 243 -16.78 40.54 13.25
N MET A 244 -16.35 39.43 12.62
CA MET A 244 -17.04 38.14 12.71
C MET A 244 -16.67 37.33 13.98
N GLY A 245 -15.87 37.90 14.90
CA GLY A 245 -15.43 37.20 16.11
C GLY A 245 -14.35 36.13 15.88
N ILE A 246 -13.76 36.06 14.69
CA ILE A 246 -12.79 35.05 14.33
C ILE A 246 -11.38 35.50 14.71
N THR A 247 -10.61 34.64 15.35
CA THR A 247 -9.19 34.88 15.67
C THR A 247 -8.30 34.41 14.52
N GLU A 248 -7.55 35.32 13.92
CA GLU A 248 -6.58 34.94 12.87
C GLU A 248 -5.36 34.25 13.44
N VAL A 249 -4.99 33.12 12.84
CA VAL A 249 -3.74 32.39 13.08
C VAL A 249 -2.90 32.49 11.82
N ILE A 250 -1.86 33.31 11.87
CA ILE A 250 -1.00 33.57 10.71
C ILE A 250 0.22 32.65 10.78
N THR A 251 0.49 31.89 9.72
CA THR A 251 1.65 31.00 9.65
C THR A 251 2.97 31.76 9.75
N ALA A 252 4.03 31.11 10.22
CA ALA A 252 5.37 31.68 10.24
C ALA A 252 5.89 31.91 8.79
N PRO A 253 6.80 32.87 8.58
CA PRO A 253 7.39 33.11 7.27
C PRO A 253 8.03 31.82 6.70
N ARG A 254 7.81 31.55 5.42
CA ARG A 254 8.36 30.37 4.70
C ARG A 254 8.02 29.02 5.35
N SER A 255 6.85 28.92 5.98
CA SER A 255 6.44 27.72 6.71
C SER A 255 5.11 27.15 6.16
N PRO A 256 5.06 26.70 4.90
CA PRO A 256 3.82 26.16 4.30
C PRO A 256 3.31 24.96 5.08
N TRP A 257 4.20 24.18 5.70
CA TRP A 257 3.79 23.03 6.56
C TRP A 257 2.89 23.42 7.76
N GLN A 258 2.74 24.71 8.06
CA GLN A 258 1.81 25.19 9.09
C GLN A 258 0.37 25.29 8.59
N ASN A 259 0.13 25.27 7.26
CA ASN A 259 -1.20 25.12 6.66
C ASN A 259 -1.32 23.79 5.87
N PRO A 260 -1.01 22.63 6.49
CA PRO A 260 -0.82 21.37 5.78
C PRO A 260 -2.11 20.82 5.14
N TYR A 261 -3.26 21.26 5.62
CA TYR A 261 -4.56 20.79 5.11
C TYR A 261 -4.94 21.48 3.81
N ALA A 262 -4.81 22.81 3.75
CA ALA A 262 -5.06 23.57 2.53
C ALA A 262 -4.03 23.20 1.44
N GLU A 263 -2.75 23.17 1.78
CA GLU A 263 -1.66 22.75 0.89
C GLU A 263 -1.91 21.34 0.30
N ARG A 264 -2.31 20.40 1.15
CA ARG A 264 -2.62 19.03 0.70
C ARG A 264 -3.84 18.99 -0.19
N LEU A 265 -4.88 19.79 0.11
CA LEU A 265 -6.06 19.89 -0.72
C LEU A 265 -5.70 20.47 -2.10
N ILE A 266 -4.96 21.57 -2.16
CA ILE A 266 -4.48 22.19 -3.40
C ILE A 266 -3.65 21.19 -4.21
N GLY A 267 -2.73 20.48 -3.56
CA GLY A 267 -1.96 19.42 -4.19
C GLY A 267 -2.81 18.27 -4.73
N SER A 268 -3.95 17.97 -4.09
CA SER A 268 -4.91 16.99 -4.61
C SER A 268 -5.71 17.53 -5.79
N ILE A 269 -6.19 18.77 -5.71
CA ILE A 269 -6.89 19.46 -6.80
C ILE A 269 -6.03 19.47 -8.07
N ARG A 270 -4.74 19.81 -7.94
CA ARG A 270 -3.81 19.81 -9.07
C ARG A 270 -3.69 18.40 -9.67
N ARG A 271 -3.16 17.46 -8.91
CA ARG A 271 -2.85 16.11 -9.39
C ARG A 271 -4.05 15.27 -9.80
N GLU A 272 -5.21 15.50 -9.19
CA GLU A 272 -6.39 14.67 -9.43
C GLU A 272 -7.37 15.32 -10.42
N CYS A 273 -7.17 16.60 -10.75
CA CYS A 273 -8.10 17.35 -11.63
C CYS A 273 -7.37 18.27 -12.59
N LEU A 274 -6.73 19.34 -12.11
CA LEU A 274 -6.26 20.43 -12.96
C LEU A 274 -5.11 20.04 -13.89
N ASP A 275 -4.24 19.11 -13.50
CA ASP A 275 -3.15 18.62 -14.36
C ASP A 275 -3.66 17.81 -15.57
N HIS A 276 -4.97 17.54 -15.62
CA HIS A 276 -5.62 16.76 -16.67
C HIS A 276 -6.62 17.57 -17.51
N VAL A 277 -6.77 18.87 -17.23
CA VAL A 277 -7.79 19.71 -17.89
C VAL A 277 -7.19 21.05 -18.31
N ILE A 278 -7.44 21.43 -19.55
CA ILE A 278 -7.10 22.77 -20.03
C ILE A 278 -8.22 23.75 -19.67
N ILE A 279 -7.88 24.79 -18.92
CA ILE A 279 -8.85 25.82 -18.48
C ILE A 279 -8.94 26.94 -19.53
N PHE A 280 -10.16 27.26 -19.97
CA PHE A 280 -10.39 28.29 -20.97
C PHE A 280 -10.84 29.63 -20.38
N SER A 281 -11.56 29.62 -19.26
CA SER A 281 -12.14 30.82 -18.65
C SER A 281 -12.39 30.62 -17.15
N GLU A 282 -12.65 31.72 -16.45
CA GLU A 282 -13.08 31.73 -15.06
C GLU A 282 -14.33 30.86 -14.82
N ARG A 283 -15.36 30.99 -15.67
CA ARG A 283 -16.58 30.17 -15.60
C ARG A 283 -16.27 28.67 -15.80
N HIS A 284 -15.32 28.37 -16.69
CA HIS A 284 -14.89 26.98 -16.89
C HIS A 284 -14.17 26.44 -15.65
N LEU A 285 -13.26 27.20 -15.07
CA LEU A 285 -12.55 26.80 -13.86
C LEU A 285 -13.51 26.57 -12.69
N ARG A 286 -14.50 27.47 -12.47
CA ARG A 286 -15.55 27.26 -11.46
C ARG A 286 -16.30 25.96 -11.66
N ARG A 287 -16.70 25.64 -12.90
CA ARG A 287 -17.40 24.38 -13.22
C ARG A 287 -16.55 23.15 -12.90
N VAL A 288 -15.29 23.16 -13.30
CA VAL A 288 -14.34 22.08 -13.08
C VAL A 288 -14.11 21.88 -11.59
N LEU A 289 -13.85 22.94 -10.84
CA LEU A 289 -13.66 22.89 -9.40
C LEU A 289 -14.95 22.47 -8.67
N SER A 290 -16.13 22.96 -9.06
CA SER A 290 -17.41 22.51 -8.49
C SER A 290 -17.58 21.00 -8.62
N SER A 291 -17.35 20.46 -9.80
CA SER A 291 -17.43 19.02 -10.07
C SER A 291 -16.43 18.24 -9.20
N TYR A 292 -15.19 18.73 -9.11
CA TYR A 292 -14.17 18.08 -8.28
C TYR A 292 -14.52 18.16 -6.78
N PHE A 293 -15.07 19.29 -6.30
CA PHE A 293 -15.43 19.45 -4.89
C PHE A 293 -16.64 18.61 -4.51
N GLN A 294 -17.59 18.43 -5.41
CA GLN A 294 -18.68 17.47 -5.19
C GLN A 294 -18.10 16.05 -5.03
N TYR A 295 -17.25 15.61 -5.96
CA TYR A 295 -16.55 14.34 -5.85
C TYR A 295 -15.73 14.23 -4.55
N HIS A 296 -15.00 15.29 -4.18
CA HIS A 296 -14.22 15.36 -2.95
C HIS A 296 -15.08 15.16 -1.71
N HIS A 297 -16.28 15.77 -1.66
CA HIS A 297 -17.17 15.68 -0.51
C HIS A 297 -17.92 14.36 -0.42
N ASP A 298 -18.42 13.87 -1.55
CA ASP A 298 -19.41 12.79 -1.56
C ASP A 298 -18.81 11.41 -1.90
N THR A 299 -17.64 11.40 -2.52
CA THR A 299 -17.07 10.17 -3.08
C THR A 299 -15.65 9.89 -2.60
N ARG A 300 -14.80 10.92 -2.55
CA ARG A 300 -13.38 10.77 -2.27
C ARG A 300 -13.12 10.31 -0.84
N THR A 301 -12.56 9.11 -0.67
CA THR A 301 -12.22 8.59 0.64
C THR A 301 -10.92 9.19 1.19
N HIS A 302 -10.91 9.52 2.49
CA HIS A 302 -9.77 10.13 3.19
C HIS A 302 -9.26 9.24 4.31
N LEU A 303 -7.95 9.00 4.35
CA LEU A 303 -7.31 8.19 5.41
C LEU A 303 -7.62 8.69 6.81
N SER A 304 -7.60 10.00 6.98
CA SER A 304 -7.78 10.65 8.27
C SER A 304 -9.24 10.70 8.75
N LEU A 305 -10.17 10.40 7.86
CA LEU A 305 -11.60 10.25 8.19
C LEU A 305 -11.99 8.77 8.32
N GLY A 306 -11.05 7.89 8.69
CA GLY A 306 -11.35 6.46 8.76
C GLY A 306 -11.70 5.85 7.40
N LYS A 307 -11.18 6.42 6.30
CA LYS A 307 -11.48 6.04 4.92
C LYS A 307 -12.91 6.39 4.48
N ASP A 308 -13.53 7.33 5.15
CA ASP A 308 -14.79 7.91 4.75
C ASP A 308 -14.61 9.19 3.93
N CYS A 309 -15.71 9.73 3.41
CA CYS A 309 -15.78 11.01 2.73
C CYS A 309 -16.05 12.15 3.72
N PRO A 310 -15.78 13.43 3.37
CA PRO A 310 -16.21 14.57 4.18
C PRO A 310 -17.71 14.57 4.50
N ARG A 311 -18.57 14.21 3.56
CA ARG A 311 -19.96 13.81 3.80
C ARG A 311 -20.01 12.29 3.94
N PRO A 312 -20.34 11.75 5.10
CA PRO A 312 -20.37 10.30 5.31
C PRO A 312 -21.32 9.61 4.35
N ARG A 313 -20.87 8.49 3.77
CA ARG A 313 -21.75 7.66 2.96
C ARG A 313 -21.93 6.27 3.57
N PRO A 314 -23.13 5.67 3.48
CA PRO A 314 -23.41 4.38 4.07
C PRO A 314 -22.60 3.25 3.40
N ILE A 315 -22.34 2.21 4.17
CA ILE A 315 -21.78 0.95 3.66
C ILE A 315 -22.91 0.17 2.98
N GLN A 316 -22.73 -0.20 1.72
CA GLN A 316 -23.70 -0.96 0.96
C GLN A 316 -23.53 -2.46 1.21
N SER A 317 -24.64 -3.15 1.52
CA SER A 317 -24.66 -4.60 1.70
C SER A 317 -24.29 -5.33 0.40
N PRO A 318 -23.59 -6.47 0.47
CA PRO A 318 -23.40 -7.37 -0.69
C PRO A 318 -24.70 -7.77 -1.40
N SER A 319 -25.82 -7.84 -0.65
CA SER A 319 -27.16 -8.13 -1.19
C SER A 319 -27.78 -7.00 -2.01
N ALA A 320 -27.23 -5.80 -2.00
CA ALA A 320 -27.76 -4.65 -2.74
C ALA A 320 -27.52 -4.73 -4.27
N GLY A 321 -26.93 -5.79 -4.78
CA GLY A 321 -26.79 -6.06 -6.21
C GLY A 321 -25.35 -5.92 -6.75
N ASN A 322 -25.25 -5.71 -8.06
CA ASN A 322 -23.99 -5.64 -8.79
C ASN A 322 -23.24 -4.33 -8.54
N ILE A 323 -21.90 -4.38 -8.61
CA ILE A 323 -21.05 -3.21 -8.48
C ILE A 323 -20.97 -2.49 -9.83
N ILE A 324 -21.42 -1.24 -9.88
CA ILE A 324 -21.41 -0.39 -11.06
C ILE A 324 -20.44 0.78 -10.82
N ALA A 325 -19.67 1.13 -11.83
CA ALA A 325 -18.78 2.29 -11.84
C ALA A 325 -19.49 3.48 -12.49
N PHE A 326 -19.54 4.62 -11.79
CA PHE A 326 -20.07 5.89 -12.29
C PHE A 326 -18.91 6.86 -12.51
N PRO A 327 -18.78 7.47 -13.70
CA PRO A 327 -17.74 8.44 -13.95
C PRO A 327 -18.00 9.73 -13.16
N GLU A 328 -16.94 10.28 -12.58
CA GLU A 328 -16.91 11.53 -11.82
C GLU A 328 -15.83 12.45 -12.40
N VAL A 329 -15.99 13.76 -12.23
CA VAL A 329 -15.01 14.78 -12.68
C VAL A 329 -14.63 14.60 -14.16
N GLY A 330 -15.66 14.51 -15.02
CA GLY A 330 -15.45 14.31 -16.46
C GLY A 330 -14.79 12.97 -16.83
N GLY A 331 -14.94 11.95 -16.02
CA GLY A 331 -14.35 10.62 -16.25
C GLY A 331 -12.96 10.42 -15.66
N LEU A 332 -12.36 11.45 -15.04
CA LEU A 332 -11.05 11.34 -14.38
C LEU A 332 -11.09 10.40 -13.16
N HIS A 333 -12.24 10.28 -12.52
CA HIS A 333 -12.46 9.42 -11.35
C HIS A 333 -13.73 8.61 -11.53
N HIS A 334 -13.89 7.57 -10.71
CA HIS A 334 -15.08 6.73 -10.70
C HIS A 334 -15.57 6.51 -9.28
N ARG A 335 -16.89 6.64 -9.11
CA ARG A 335 -17.62 6.20 -7.93
C ARG A 335 -18.11 4.77 -8.16
N TYR A 336 -18.07 3.97 -7.13
CA TYR A 336 -18.55 2.58 -7.18
C TYR A 336 -19.73 2.43 -6.23
N GLU A 337 -20.83 1.88 -6.74
CA GLU A 337 -22.03 1.60 -5.97
C GLU A 337 -22.59 0.21 -6.34
N ARG A 338 -23.35 -0.36 -5.41
CA ARG A 338 -24.15 -1.54 -5.70
C ARG A 338 -25.53 -1.08 -6.18
N ARG A 339 -26.01 -1.73 -7.24
CA ARG A 339 -27.39 -1.56 -7.73
C ARG A 339 -27.99 -2.93 -8.02
N ALA A 340 -29.28 -3.06 -7.68
CA ALA A 340 -30.09 -4.17 -8.16
C ALA A 340 -30.07 -4.20 -9.70
N ALA A 341 -30.09 -5.42 -10.26
CA ALA A 341 -30.11 -5.61 -11.70
C ALA A 341 -31.46 -5.20 -12.28
#